data_f89e599a33f1215f9b3fee86fc3abf01
#
_entry.id   f89e599a33f1215f9b3fee86fc3abf01
#
_cell.length_a   1.000
_cell.length_b   1.000
_cell.length_c   1.000
_cell.angle_alpha   90.00
_cell.angle_beta   90.00
_cell.angle_gamma   90.00
#
_symmetry.space_group_name_H-M   'P 1'
#
loop_
_entity.id
_entity.type
_entity.pdbx_description
1 polymer ?
#
loop_
_entity_poly.entity_id
_entity_poly.type
_entity_poly.pdbx_seq_one_letter_code
_entity_poly.pdbx_strand_id
1 'polypeptide(L)'
;METAMGVNSGSSLEDRPVALVTGGARRVGASLCRALSASGYRVVIHCNRSHAEARGLQDELGGAEYAAVLAADLAKGGAGRLVCSAEKVFGRLDGIVNNASTYRRKSLLAISDSELREDLEVNFLAPFQMMREFARRGKPGWIVNLLDGRIAKDDVECAGYLLAKKSLAEATRLCALDWAPLGIRVNAVAPGFVLPVEGASEDALARLVERLPLRRRTPVEELAQAVLFLANTSSVTGTILYLDSGMHLQKSDTGEKSTRL
;
A
#
# COMPACT_ATOMS: atom_id res chain seq x y z
N MET A 1 -8.50 6.57 33.14
CA MET A 1 -7.45 7.58 33.05
C MET A 1 -7.19 7.80 31.58
N GLU A 2 -7.81 8.86 31.08
CA GLU A 2 -7.67 9.34 29.69
C GLU A 2 -6.26 9.84 29.45
N THR A 3 -5.61 9.36 28.42
CA THR A 3 -4.55 10.11 27.76
C THR A 3 -4.85 10.13 26.26
N ALA A 4 -5.78 11.02 25.91
CA ALA A 4 -5.89 11.49 24.53
C ALA A 4 -4.56 12.15 24.17
N MET A 5 -3.83 11.59 23.19
CA MET A 5 -2.71 12.30 22.57
C MET A 5 -3.28 13.55 21.90
N GLY A 6 -3.10 14.67 22.58
CA GLY A 6 -3.50 15.99 22.12
C GLY A 6 -2.76 16.32 20.83
N VAL A 7 -3.52 16.60 19.78
CA VAL A 7 -3.04 17.28 18.58
C VAL A 7 -2.52 18.64 19.05
N ASN A 8 -1.23 18.82 18.92
CA ASN A 8 -0.54 20.07 19.30
C ASN A 8 -1.04 21.19 18.35
N SER A 9 -1.95 22.03 18.83
CA SER A 9 -2.64 23.09 18.07
C SER A 9 -1.76 24.31 17.75
N GLY A 10 -0.43 24.13 17.67
CA GLY A 10 0.53 25.22 17.45
C GLY A 10 1.56 25.01 16.35
N SER A 11 1.58 23.86 15.63
CA SER A 11 2.52 23.68 14.53
C SER A 11 2.01 24.37 13.25
N SER A 12 2.86 25.12 12.56
CA SER A 12 2.53 25.68 11.25
C SER A 12 2.22 24.56 10.25
N LEU A 13 1.47 24.86 9.18
CA LEU A 13 1.21 23.89 8.11
C LEU A 13 2.50 23.33 7.49
N GLU A 14 3.55 24.15 7.47
CA GLU A 14 4.87 23.79 6.93
C GLU A 14 5.58 22.73 7.78
N ASP A 15 5.30 22.67 9.09
CA ASP A 15 5.88 21.68 10.00
C ASP A 15 5.22 20.30 9.90
N ARG A 16 4.03 20.20 9.28
CA ARG A 16 3.31 18.93 9.16
C ARG A 16 4.09 17.93 8.32
N PRO A 17 4.18 16.66 8.76
CA PRO A 17 4.81 15.62 7.96
C PRO A 17 4.05 15.38 6.67
N VAL A 18 4.76 14.95 5.64
CA VAL A 18 4.23 14.69 4.29
C VAL A 18 4.33 13.21 3.95
N ALA A 19 3.24 12.65 3.47
CA ALA A 19 3.19 11.26 2.99
C ALA A 19 2.72 11.17 1.54
N LEU A 20 3.44 10.38 0.72
CA LEU A 20 3.02 9.99 -0.63
C LEU A 20 2.23 8.69 -0.56
N VAL A 21 1.02 8.66 -1.14
CA VAL A 21 0.21 7.45 -1.29
C VAL A 21 0.05 7.12 -2.77
N THR A 22 0.64 6.02 -3.23
CA THR A 22 0.47 5.60 -4.62
C THR A 22 -0.88 4.92 -4.83
N GLY A 23 -1.55 5.22 -5.97
CA GLY A 23 -2.95 4.79 -6.19
C GLY A 23 -3.90 5.36 -5.14
N GLY A 24 -3.63 6.58 -4.66
CA GLY A 24 -4.34 7.23 -3.55
C GLY A 24 -5.74 7.73 -3.86
N ALA A 25 -6.15 7.78 -5.15
CA ALA A 25 -7.38 8.45 -5.56
C ALA A 25 -8.67 7.69 -5.21
N ARG A 26 -8.64 6.37 -5.08
CA ARG A 26 -9.85 5.54 -4.94
C ARG A 26 -9.67 4.40 -3.94
N ARG A 27 -10.79 3.80 -3.51
CA ARG A 27 -10.83 2.56 -2.73
C ARG A 27 -9.93 2.62 -1.49
N VAL A 28 -9.07 1.60 -1.28
CA VAL A 28 -8.11 1.54 -0.17
C VAL A 28 -7.22 2.78 -0.12
N GLY A 29 -6.66 3.20 -1.27
CA GLY A 29 -5.78 4.36 -1.32
C GLY A 29 -6.42 5.65 -0.81
N ALA A 30 -7.68 5.90 -1.17
CA ALA A 30 -8.41 7.08 -0.69
C ALA A 30 -8.65 7.02 0.84
N SER A 31 -8.95 5.85 1.38
CA SER A 31 -9.09 5.67 2.84
C SER A 31 -7.77 5.90 3.57
N LEU A 32 -6.65 5.46 3.00
CA LEU A 32 -5.31 5.72 3.54
C LEU A 32 -4.98 7.22 3.52
N CYS A 33 -5.32 7.94 2.44
CA CYS A 33 -5.13 9.38 2.36
C CYS A 33 -5.93 10.12 3.43
N ARG A 34 -7.21 9.75 3.63
CA ARG A 34 -8.06 10.32 4.70
C ARG A 34 -7.48 10.08 6.09
N ALA A 35 -7.06 8.86 6.37
CA ALA A 35 -6.50 8.50 7.67
C ALA A 35 -5.18 9.25 7.98
N LEU A 36 -4.29 9.37 6.99
CA LEU A 36 -3.05 10.13 7.12
C LEU A 36 -3.34 11.62 7.34
N SER A 37 -4.27 12.21 6.57
CA SER A 37 -4.67 13.60 6.73
C SER A 37 -5.28 13.86 8.11
N ALA A 38 -6.19 13.00 8.56
CA ALA A 38 -6.79 13.07 9.90
C ALA A 38 -5.74 12.94 11.03
N SER A 39 -4.62 12.25 10.75
CA SER A 39 -3.48 12.10 11.67
C SER A 39 -2.45 13.23 11.56
N GLY A 40 -2.79 14.32 10.85
CA GLY A 40 -1.96 15.51 10.76
C GLY A 40 -0.95 15.55 9.63
N TYR A 41 -0.93 14.56 8.73
CA TYR A 41 -0.08 14.60 7.55
C TYR A 41 -0.65 15.51 6.46
N ARG A 42 0.23 16.14 5.69
CA ARG A 42 -0.09 16.60 4.33
C ARG A 42 0.08 15.42 3.38
N VAL A 43 -0.81 15.27 2.41
CA VAL A 43 -0.85 14.05 1.61
C VAL A 43 -0.60 14.35 0.13
N VAL A 44 0.36 13.64 -0.46
CA VAL A 44 0.54 13.62 -1.91
C VAL A 44 -0.21 12.41 -2.48
N ILE A 45 -1.29 12.68 -3.20
CA ILE A 45 -2.18 11.68 -3.79
C ILE A 45 -1.66 11.35 -5.19
N HIS A 46 -1.06 10.17 -5.37
CA HIS A 46 -0.71 9.73 -6.71
C HIS A 46 -1.86 8.97 -7.37
N CYS A 47 -2.11 9.26 -8.65
CA CYS A 47 -3.02 8.52 -9.51
C CYS A 47 -2.40 8.26 -10.89
N ASN A 48 -2.90 7.24 -11.62
CA ASN A 48 -2.60 7.08 -13.04
C ASN A 48 -3.66 7.79 -13.90
N ARG A 49 -4.91 7.30 -13.88
CA ARG A 49 -6.02 7.81 -14.72
C ARG A 49 -7.16 8.45 -13.94
N SER A 50 -7.22 8.25 -12.65
CA SER A 50 -8.32 8.70 -11.77
C SER A 50 -8.11 10.16 -11.32
N HIS A 51 -7.98 11.07 -12.30
CA HIS A 51 -7.67 12.48 -12.02
C HIS A 51 -8.83 13.23 -11.33
N ALA A 52 -10.07 12.95 -11.72
CA ALA A 52 -11.24 13.59 -11.15
C ALA A 52 -11.42 13.19 -9.68
N GLU A 53 -11.32 11.89 -9.39
CA GLU A 53 -11.41 11.35 -8.03
C GLU A 53 -10.26 11.85 -7.14
N ALA A 54 -9.04 11.96 -7.70
CA ALA A 54 -7.90 12.49 -6.97
C ALA A 54 -8.10 13.97 -6.59
N ARG A 55 -8.65 14.78 -7.48
CA ARG A 55 -8.98 16.20 -7.21
C ARG A 55 -10.12 16.33 -6.20
N GLY A 56 -11.20 15.56 -6.36
CA GLY A 56 -12.29 15.55 -5.39
C GLY A 56 -11.80 15.16 -3.98
N LEU A 57 -10.88 14.19 -3.88
CA LEU A 57 -10.26 13.84 -2.60
C LEU A 57 -9.34 14.96 -2.08
N GLN A 58 -8.59 15.64 -2.95
CA GLN A 58 -7.79 16.80 -2.55
C GLN A 58 -8.67 17.89 -1.94
N ASP A 59 -9.80 18.22 -2.56
CA ASP A 59 -10.76 19.22 -2.07
C ASP A 59 -11.35 18.78 -0.72
N GLU A 60 -11.74 17.52 -0.59
CA GLU A 60 -12.23 16.91 0.66
C GLU A 60 -11.22 17.02 1.81
N LEU A 61 -9.92 16.86 1.51
CA LEU A 61 -8.85 16.92 2.50
C LEU A 61 -8.42 18.35 2.88
N GLY A 62 -9.10 19.37 2.37
CA GLY A 62 -8.84 20.79 2.69
C GLY A 62 -8.11 21.56 1.58
N GLY A 63 -8.08 21.02 0.37
CA GLY A 63 -7.51 21.68 -0.80
C GLY A 63 -5.99 21.59 -0.90
N ALA A 64 -5.42 22.47 -1.73
CA ALA A 64 -3.99 22.41 -2.12
C ALA A 64 -3.01 22.68 -0.97
N GLU A 65 -3.45 23.25 0.12
CA GLU A 65 -2.60 23.45 1.31
C GLU A 65 -2.34 22.14 2.07
N TYR A 66 -3.28 21.20 2.05
CA TYR A 66 -3.24 19.94 2.80
C TYR A 66 -2.95 18.73 1.94
N ALA A 67 -3.34 18.77 0.67
CA ALA A 67 -3.14 17.66 -0.24
C ALA A 67 -2.75 18.15 -1.64
N ALA A 68 -1.97 17.33 -2.35
CA ALA A 68 -1.58 17.59 -3.73
C ALA A 68 -1.77 16.35 -4.59
N VAL A 69 -2.11 16.54 -5.87
CA VAL A 69 -2.29 15.45 -6.82
C VAL A 69 -1.11 15.38 -7.76
N LEU A 70 -0.49 14.20 -7.86
CA LEU A 70 0.54 13.89 -8.86
C LEU A 70 0.09 12.71 -9.72
N ALA A 71 0.16 12.89 -11.04
CA ALA A 71 -0.18 11.87 -12.01
C ALA A 71 1.08 11.21 -12.59
N ALA A 72 1.11 9.88 -12.61
CA ALA A 72 2.16 9.10 -13.25
C ALA A 72 1.63 7.72 -13.65
N ASP A 73 2.17 7.14 -14.72
CA ASP A 73 1.95 5.75 -15.09
C ASP A 73 3.14 4.92 -14.60
N LEU A 74 2.94 4.19 -13.51
CA LEU A 74 4.00 3.38 -12.89
C LEU A 74 4.44 2.21 -13.78
N ALA A 75 3.59 1.76 -14.71
CA ALA A 75 3.95 0.72 -15.68
C ALA A 75 4.95 1.20 -16.74
N LYS A 76 5.05 2.52 -16.94
CA LYS A 76 5.93 3.14 -17.96
C LYS A 76 7.24 3.69 -17.40
N GLY A 77 7.57 3.37 -16.16
CA GLY A 77 8.73 3.90 -15.46
C GLY A 77 8.49 5.29 -14.88
N GLY A 78 9.52 5.88 -14.30
CA GLY A 78 9.43 7.21 -13.70
C GLY A 78 9.02 7.23 -12.22
N ALA A 79 8.91 6.06 -11.60
CA ALA A 79 8.59 5.93 -10.18
C ALA A 79 9.54 6.74 -9.26
N GLY A 80 10.84 6.74 -9.55
CA GLY A 80 11.80 7.58 -8.82
C GLY A 80 11.53 9.08 -8.99
N ARG A 81 11.16 9.53 -10.21
CA ARG A 81 10.80 10.95 -10.43
C ARG A 81 9.56 11.38 -9.64
N LEU A 82 8.63 10.46 -9.40
CA LEU A 82 7.46 10.73 -8.58
C LEU A 82 7.84 11.10 -7.14
N VAL A 83 8.84 10.43 -6.56
CA VAL A 83 9.37 10.75 -5.22
C VAL A 83 9.95 12.15 -5.18
N CYS A 84 10.80 12.50 -6.15
CA CYS A 84 11.37 13.85 -6.24
C CYS A 84 10.29 14.92 -6.42
N SER A 85 9.25 14.64 -7.22
CA SER A 85 8.13 15.56 -7.41
C SER A 85 7.29 15.70 -6.14
N ALA A 86 7.05 14.60 -5.42
CA ALA A 86 6.32 14.62 -4.16
C ALA A 86 7.02 15.45 -3.08
N GLU A 87 8.35 15.34 -2.98
CA GLU A 87 9.14 16.18 -2.05
C GLU A 87 9.05 17.67 -2.40
N LYS A 88 9.11 18.02 -3.70
CA LYS A 88 9.06 19.42 -4.16
C LYS A 88 7.74 20.10 -3.85
N VAL A 89 6.62 19.37 -3.83
CA VAL A 89 5.28 19.95 -3.62
C VAL A 89 5.18 20.69 -2.30
N PHE A 90 5.70 20.09 -1.23
CA PHE A 90 5.61 20.63 0.12
C PHE A 90 6.99 20.88 0.77
N GLY A 91 8.08 20.79 -0.01
CA GLY A 91 9.44 21.00 0.48
C GLY A 91 10.00 19.85 1.32
N ARG A 92 9.20 18.84 1.63
CA ARG A 92 9.57 17.65 2.41
C ARG A 92 8.77 16.41 2.00
N LEU A 93 9.27 15.25 2.33
CA LEU A 93 8.57 13.96 2.21
C LEU A 93 9.07 13.05 3.34
N ASP A 94 8.20 12.69 4.26
CA ASP A 94 8.53 11.92 5.46
C ASP A 94 8.16 10.45 5.35
N GLY A 95 7.22 10.13 4.45
CA GLY A 95 6.83 8.75 4.25
C GLY A 95 6.24 8.42 2.90
N ILE A 96 6.26 7.12 2.56
CA ILE A 96 5.64 6.56 1.36
C ILE A 96 4.76 5.38 1.73
N VAL A 97 3.54 5.36 1.18
CA VAL A 97 2.69 4.18 1.12
C VAL A 97 2.63 3.66 -0.31
N ASN A 98 3.28 2.54 -0.57
CA ASN A 98 3.22 1.82 -1.84
C ASN A 98 1.94 0.99 -1.91
N ASN A 99 0.83 1.64 -2.33
CA ASN A 99 -0.50 1.03 -2.42
C ASN A 99 -0.93 0.74 -3.87
N ALA A 100 -0.42 1.46 -4.87
CA ALA A 100 -0.76 1.18 -6.27
C ALA A 100 -0.50 -0.28 -6.64
N SER A 101 -1.46 -0.90 -7.32
CA SER A 101 -1.39 -2.31 -7.70
C SER A 101 -2.21 -2.57 -8.94
N THR A 102 -1.75 -3.52 -9.74
CA THR A 102 -2.53 -4.22 -10.76
C THR A 102 -2.76 -5.65 -10.29
N TYR A 103 -3.95 -6.18 -10.55
CA TYR A 103 -4.27 -7.57 -10.24
C TYR A 103 -4.81 -8.26 -11.48
N ARG A 104 -4.20 -9.39 -11.82
CA ARG A 104 -4.59 -10.20 -12.97
C ARG A 104 -4.71 -11.66 -12.54
N ARG A 105 -5.83 -12.28 -12.87
CA ARG A 105 -6.04 -13.70 -12.61
C ARG A 105 -5.66 -14.50 -13.86
N LYS A 106 -4.44 -15.00 -13.86
CA LYS A 106 -3.88 -15.87 -14.92
C LYS A 106 -2.90 -16.86 -14.32
N SER A 107 -3.00 -18.11 -14.77
CA SER A 107 -2.06 -19.17 -14.41
C SER A 107 -0.69 -18.96 -15.08
N LEU A 108 0.32 -19.70 -14.61
CA LEU A 108 1.69 -19.65 -15.16
C LEU A 108 1.78 -19.97 -16.65
N LEU A 109 0.91 -20.84 -17.17
CA LEU A 109 0.88 -21.18 -18.59
C LEU A 109 0.09 -20.18 -19.44
N ALA A 110 -0.84 -19.44 -18.83
CA ALA A 110 -1.74 -18.54 -19.55
C ALA A 110 -1.25 -17.08 -19.57
N ILE A 111 -0.35 -16.69 -18.65
CA ILE A 111 0.19 -15.34 -18.61
C ILE A 111 1.20 -15.13 -19.74
N SER A 112 1.04 -14.05 -20.50
CA SER A 112 2.04 -13.66 -21.49
C SER A 112 3.24 -12.96 -20.86
N ASP A 113 4.38 -12.94 -21.56
CA ASP A 113 5.59 -12.24 -21.11
C ASP A 113 5.33 -10.74 -20.84
N SER A 114 4.50 -10.09 -21.66
CA SER A 114 4.16 -8.68 -21.50
C SER A 114 3.33 -8.42 -20.24
N GLU A 115 2.36 -9.30 -19.96
CA GLU A 115 1.53 -9.22 -18.75
C GLU A 115 2.35 -9.50 -17.49
N LEU A 116 3.25 -10.48 -17.53
CA LEU A 116 4.17 -10.76 -16.43
C LEU A 116 5.08 -9.57 -16.14
N ARG A 117 5.65 -8.95 -17.20
CA ARG A 117 6.46 -7.73 -17.05
C ARG A 117 5.68 -6.59 -16.45
N GLU A 118 4.43 -6.36 -16.87
CA GLU A 118 3.57 -5.32 -16.30
C GLU A 118 3.24 -5.59 -14.82
N ASP A 119 2.92 -6.83 -14.45
CA ASP A 119 2.67 -7.21 -13.07
C ASP A 119 3.91 -6.98 -12.19
N LEU A 120 5.10 -7.34 -12.66
CA LEU A 120 6.36 -7.08 -11.96
C LEU A 120 6.68 -5.58 -11.90
N GLU A 121 6.45 -4.83 -12.98
CA GLU A 121 6.73 -3.40 -13.01
C GLU A 121 5.90 -2.64 -11.98
N VAL A 122 4.57 -2.82 -11.98
CA VAL A 122 3.68 -2.05 -11.11
C VAL A 122 3.74 -2.51 -9.65
N ASN A 123 3.80 -3.84 -9.41
CA ASN A 123 3.67 -4.38 -8.05
C ASN A 123 5.01 -4.60 -7.34
N PHE A 124 6.15 -4.50 -8.04
CA PHE A 124 7.47 -4.69 -7.44
C PHE A 124 8.48 -3.63 -7.86
N LEU A 125 8.78 -3.47 -9.17
CA LEU A 125 9.88 -2.60 -9.61
C LEU A 125 9.62 -1.13 -9.31
N ALA A 126 8.41 -0.63 -9.58
CA ALA A 126 8.04 0.76 -9.28
C ALA A 126 8.08 1.05 -7.77
N PRO A 127 7.47 0.25 -6.87
CA PRO A 127 7.67 0.39 -5.43
C PRO A 127 9.14 0.36 -5.02
N PHE A 128 9.94 -0.57 -5.54
CA PHE A 128 11.36 -0.67 -5.21
C PHE A 128 12.15 0.55 -5.67
N GLN A 129 11.89 1.08 -6.87
CA GLN A 129 12.51 2.31 -7.37
C GLN A 129 12.15 3.50 -6.49
N MET A 130 10.89 3.62 -6.06
CA MET A 130 10.46 4.69 -5.15
C MET A 130 11.13 4.57 -3.77
N MET A 131 11.19 3.38 -3.20
CA MET A 131 11.88 3.14 -1.93
C MET A 131 13.36 3.52 -2.03
N ARG A 132 14.05 3.10 -3.11
CA ARG A 132 15.46 3.42 -3.34
C ARG A 132 15.69 4.92 -3.53
N GLU A 133 14.84 5.60 -4.27
CA GLU A 133 14.96 7.05 -4.46
C GLU A 133 14.67 7.80 -3.16
N PHE A 134 13.72 7.33 -2.36
CA PHE A 134 13.47 7.85 -1.02
C PHE A 134 14.70 7.73 -0.13
N ALA A 135 15.40 6.59 -0.14
CA ALA A 135 16.61 6.37 0.64
C ALA A 135 17.80 7.24 0.16
N ARG A 136 17.94 7.45 -1.15
CA ARG A 136 19.00 8.30 -1.73
C ARG A 136 18.97 9.74 -1.25
N ARG A 137 17.86 10.23 -0.74
CA ARG A 137 17.76 11.57 -0.17
C ARG A 137 18.59 11.74 1.10
N GLY A 138 18.99 10.63 1.75
CA GLY A 138 19.80 10.66 2.99
C GLY A 138 19.05 11.28 4.17
N LYS A 139 17.71 11.27 4.17
CA LYS A 139 16.86 11.82 5.24
C LYS A 139 16.09 10.69 5.92
N PRO A 140 15.93 10.72 7.24
CA PRO A 140 15.09 9.76 7.95
C PRO A 140 13.64 9.76 7.45
N GLY A 141 12.95 8.64 7.65
CA GLY A 141 11.55 8.53 7.27
C GLY A 141 11.02 7.11 7.35
N TRP A 142 9.86 6.88 6.74
CA TRP A 142 9.21 5.57 6.78
C TRP A 142 8.60 5.18 5.43
N ILE A 143 8.54 3.88 5.21
CA ILE A 143 7.94 3.28 4.01
C ILE A 143 7.02 2.13 4.47
N VAL A 144 5.79 2.10 3.95
CA VAL A 144 4.86 1.00 4.14
C VAL A 144 4.44 0.44 2.79
N ASN A 145 4.74 -0.83 2.55
CA ASN A 145 4.36 -1.54 1.34
C ASN A 145 3.03 -2.30 1.56
N LEU A 146 2.04 -2.09 0.69
CA LEU A 146 0.82 -2.91 0.65
C LEU A 146 1.12 -4.20 -0.14
N LEU A 147 1.15 -5.30 0.58
CA LEU A 147 1.30 -6.65 0.05
C LEU A 147 -0.08 -7.31 -0.15
N ASP A 148 -0.16 -8.60 0.08
CA ASP A 148 -1.36 -9.44 0.04
C ASP A 148 -1.15 -10.63 0.99
N GLY A 149 -2.14 -11.02 1.76
CA GLY A 149 -2.04 -12.18 2.66
C GLY A 149 -1.69 -13.49 1.95
N ARG A 150 -1.98 -13.57 0.64
CA ARG A 150 -1.60 -14.73 -0.20
C ARG A 150 -0.10 -14.89 -0.40
N ILE A 151 0.75 -13.93 -0.04
CA ILE A 151 2.22 -14.14 -0.07
C ILE A 151 2.67 -15.32 0.80
N ALA A 152 1.91 -15.66 1.83
CA ALA A 152 2.15 -16.84 2.67
C ALA A 152 1.70 -18.17 2.05
N LYS A 153 1.09 -18.11 0.86
CA LYS A 153 0.54 -19.26 0.15
C LYS A 153 1.02 -19.33 -1.29
N ASP A 154 0.69 -20.42 -1.97
CA ASP A 154 0.92 -20.59 -3.39
C ASP A 154 -0.43 -20.59 -4.12
N ASP A 155 -0.73 -19.49 -4.80
CA ASP A 155 -1.92 -19.31 -5.63
C ASP A 155 -1.48 -19.20 -7.10
N VAL A 156 -1.62 -20.31 -7.82
CA VAL A 156 -1.20 -20.41 -9.23
C VAL A 156 -2.10 -19.65 -10.19
N GLU A 157 -3.31 -19.24 -9.76
CA GLU A 157 -4.29 -18.53 -10.57
C GLU A 157 -3.98 -17.02 -10.71
N CYS A 158 -3.04 -16.50 -9.91
CA CYS A 158 -2.60 -15.09 -9.99
C CYS A 158 -1.06 -14.99 -9.95
N ALA A 159 -0.39 -15.84 -10.71
CA ALA A 159 1.03 -16.12 -10.59
C ALA A 159 1.92 -14.86 -10.75
N GLY A 160 1.71 -14.04 -11.79
CA GLY A 160 2.51 -12.83 -12.02
C GLY A 160 2.40 -11.83 -10.87
N TYR A 161 1.17 -11.56 -10.44
CA TYR A 161 0.89 -10.70 -9.31
C TYR A 161 1.54 -11.22 -8.02
N LEU A 162 1.40 -12.51 -7.73
CA LEU A 162 1.91 -13.09 -6.48
C LEU A 162 3.44 -13.13 -6.46
N LEU A 163 4.09 -13.42 -7.58
CA LEU A 163 5.55 -13.32 -7.72
C LEU A 163 6.03 -11.90 -7.40
N ALA A 164 5.36 -10.89 -7.94
CA ALA A 164 5.70 -9.49 -7.66
C ALA A 164 5.52 -9.12 -6.18
N LYS A 165 4.40 -9.54 -5.55
CA LYS A 165 4.14 -9.25 -4.12
C LYS A 165 5.10 -10.01 -3.18
N LYS A 166 5.48 -11.26 -3.51
CA LYS A 166 6.51 -12.01 -2.78
C LYS A 166 7.88 -11.32 -2.91
N SER A 167 8.25 -10.85 -4.12
CA SER A 167 9.47 -10.07 -4.33
C SER A 167 9.48 -8.77 -3.51
N LEU A 168 8.36 -8.05 -3.44
CA LEU A 168 8.25 -6.84 -2.63
C LEU A 168 8.33 -7.14 -1.13
N ALA A 169 7.84 -8.30 -0.67
CA ALA A 169 7.97 -8.74 0.71
C ALA A 169 9.44 -8.94 1.11
N GLU A 170 10.23 -9.60 0.26
CA GLU A 170 11.67 -9.76 0.49
C GLU A 170 12.42 -8.41 0.40
N ALA A 171 12.10 -7.58 -0.60
CA ALA A 171 12.68 -6.24 -0.69
C ALA A 171 12.38 -5.38 0.56
N THR A 172 11.20 -5.55 1.18
CA THR A 172 10.86 -4.86 2.44
C THR A 172 11.88 -5.19 3.53
N ARG A 173 12.23 -6.46 3.72
CA ARG A 173 13.19 -6.90 4.75
C ARG A 173 14.62 -6.46 4.46
N LEU A 174 15.06 -6.62 3.21
CA LEU A 174 16.39 -6.23 2.77
C LEU A 174 16.61 -4.72 2.91
N CYS A 175 15.67 -3.92 2.43
CA CYS A 175 15.72 -2.46 2.53
C CYS A 175 15.63 -1.98 4.00
N ALA A 176 14.83 -2.65 4.84
CA ALA A 176 14.77 -2.33 6.26
C ALA A 176 16.11 -2.51 6.96
N LEU A 177 16.84 -3.59 6.63
CA LEU A 177 18.16 -3.86 7.18
C LEU A 177 19.21 -2.89 6.66
N ASP A 178 19.26 -2.68 5.35
CA ASP A 178 20.29 -1.87 4.69
C ASP A 178 20.15 -0.37 5.02
N TRP A 179 18.91 0.14 5.16
CA TRP A 179 18.66 1.57 5.35
C TRP A 179 18.36 1.98 6.79
N ALA A 180 18.36 1.05 7.75
CA ALA A 180 18.22 1.38 9.16
C ALA A 180 19.27 2.39 9.67
N PRO A 181 20.56 2.33 9.25
CA PRO A 181 21.57 3.34 9.62
C PRO A 181 21.25 4.75 9.10
N LEU A 182 20.40 4.87 8.06
CA LEU A 182 19.92 6.15 7.53
C LEU A 182 18.69 6.68 8.28
N GLY A 183 18.21 5.98 9.31
CA GLY A 183 16.98 6.30 10.03
C GLY A 183 15.71 6.05 9.21
N ILE A 184 15.79 5.18 8.19
CA ILE A 184 14.64 4.82 7.34
C ILE A 184 14.08 3.48 7.78
N ARG A 185 12.79 3.48 8.11
CA ARG A 185 12.05 2.26 8.47
C ARG A 185 11.26 1.79 7.26
N VAL A 186 11.34 0.50 6.96
CA VAL A 186 10.61 -0.11 5.85
C VAL A 186 9.81 -1.29 6.39
N ASN A 187 8.49 -1.21 6.27
CA ASN A 187 7.56 -2.22 6.74
C ASN A 187 6.52 -2.56 5.67
N ALA A 188 5.73 -3.57 5.92
CA ALA A 188 4.63 -3.92 5.04
C ALA A 188 3.37 -4.34 5.82
N VAL A 189 2.22 -4.14 5.19
CA VAL A 189 0.95 -4.75 5.60
C VAL A 189 0.55 -5.73 4.50
N ALA A 190 0.19 -6.95 4.90
CA ALA A 190 -0.32 -8.00 4.03
C ALA A 190 -1.81 -8.21 4.32
N PRO A 191 -2.71 -7.42 3.69
CA PRO A 191 -4.13 -7.54 3.93
C PRO A 191 -4.69 -8.81 3.29
N GLY A 192 -5.75 -9.33 3.88
CA GLY A 192 -6.61 -10.32 3.29
C GLY A 192 -7.67 -9.67 2.39
N PHE A 193 -8.88 -10.17 2.50
CA PHE A 193 -10.02 -9.64 1.76
C PHE A 193 -10.53 -8.34 2.40
N VAL A 194 -10.23 -7.20 1.77
CA VAL A 194 -10.62 -5.84 2.26
C VAL A 194 -11.91 -5.39 1.57
N LEU A 195 -11.86 -5.24 0.24
CA LEU A 195 -12.98 -4.72 -0.56
C LEU A 195 -13.37 -5.72 -1.65
N PRO A 196 -14.67 -5.85 -1.96
CA PRO A 196 -15.12 -6.69 -3.05
C PRO A 196 -14.43 -6.33 -4.38
N VAL A 197 -14.16 -7.32 -5.19
CA VAL A 197 -13.86 -7.11 -6.61
C VAL A 197 -15.15 -6.61 -7.28
N GLU A 198 -15.04 -5.62 -8.15
CA GLU A 198 -16.20 -5.12 -8.91
C GLU A 198 -16.89 -6.27 -9.65
N GLY A 199 -18.21 -6.40 -9.44
CA GLY A 199 -19.02 -7.48 -10.05
C GLY A 199 -19.05 -8.79 -9.26
N ALA A 200 -18.40 -8.92 -8.12
CA ALA A 200 -18.52 -10.09 -7.28
C ALA A 200 -19.92 -10.18 -6.64
N SER A 201 -20.54 -11.38 -6.68
CA SER A 201 -21.83 -11.59 -6.03
C SER A 201 -21.69 -11.65 -4.51
N GLU A 202 -22.73 -11.24 -3.78
CA GLU A 202 -22.74 -11.30 -2.32
C GLU A 202 -22.55 -12.72 -1.78
N ASP A 203 -23.15 -13.71 -2.45
CA ASP A 203 -23.01 -15.13 -2.07
C ASP A 203 -21.57 -15.63 -2.23
N ALA A 204 -20.86 -15.22 -3.29
CA ALA A 204 -19.46 -15.57 -3.48
C ALA A 204 -18.58 -14.94 -2.38
N LEU A 205 -18.89 -13.70 -2.00
CA LEU A 205 -18.21 -13.00 -0.92
C LEU A 205 -18.48 -13.65 0.44
N ALA A 206 -19.72 -14.02 0.73
CA ALA A 206 -20.08 -14.71 1.97
C ALA A 206 -19.32 -16.05 2.11
N ARG A 207 -19.33 -16.87 1.04
CA ARG A 207 -18.55 -18.13 1.03
C ARG A 207 -17.05 -17.92 1.24
N LEU A 208 -16.49 -16.86 0.68
CA LEU A 208 -15.07 -16.52 0.90
C LEU A 208 -14.80 -16.16 2.36
N VAL A 209 -15.68 -15.34 2.95
CA VAL A 209 -15.57 -14.91 4.35
C VAL A 209 -15.72 -16.08 5.32
N GLU A 210 -16.66 -17.00 5.08
CA GLU A 210 -16.84 -18.20 5.91
C GLU A 210 -15.61 -19.10 5.99
N ARG A 211 -14.76 -19.08 4.96
CA ARG A 211 -13.51 -19.84 4.92
C ARG A 211 -12.40 -19.20 5.76
N LEU A 212 -12.51 -17.93 6.10
CA LEU A 212 -11.48 -17.25 6.90
C LEU A 212 -11.54 -17.71 8.38
N PRO A 213 -10.40 -17.91 9.06
CA PRO A 213 -10.40 -18.30 10.48
C PRO A 213 -11.24 -17.41 11.38
N LEU A 214 -11.17 -16.09 11.22
CA LEU A 214 -11.99 -15.14 11.96
C LEU A 214 -13.36 -14.86 11.33
N ARG A 215 -13.68 -15.49 10.21
CA ARG A 215 -14.97 -15.36 9.49
C ARG A 215 -15.42 -13.92 9.27
N ARG A 216 -14.49 -13.02 9.01
CA ARG A 216 -14.78 -11.62 8.71
C ARG A 216 -13.80 -11.07 7.68
N ARG A 217 -14.23 -10.06 6.95
CA ARG A 217 -13.36 -9.27 6.08
C ARG A 217 -12.47 -8.38 6.95
N THR A 218 -11.34 -7.98 6.40
CA THR A 218 -10.53 -6.91 6.97
C THR A 218 -11.21 -5.56 6.67
N PRO A 219 -11.67 -4.80 7.68
CA PRO A 219 -12.18 -3.46 7.47
C PRO A 219 -11.07 -2.54 6.91
N VAL A 220 -11.44 -1.64 6.00
CA VAL A 220 -10.47 -0.70 5.43
C VAL A 220 -9.92 0.27 6.48
N GLU A 221 -10.69 0.54 7.51
CA GLU A 221 -10.31 1.34 8.67
C GLU A 221 -9.20 0.68 9.49
N GLU A 222 -9.28 -0.64 9.72
CA GLU A 222 -8.22 -1.40 10.39
C GLU A 222 -6.93 -1.40 9.56
N LEU A 223 -7.04 -1.49 8.22
CA LEU A 223 -5.88 -1.36 7.34
C LEU A 223 -5.23 0.02 7.44
N ALA A 224 -6.02 1.08 7.48
CA ALA A 224 -5.52 2.43 7.66
C ALA A 224 -4.84 2.62 9.03
N GLN A 225 -5.41 2.07 10.10
CA GLN A 225 -4.81 2.07 11.43
C GLN A 225 -3.47 1.31 11.47
N ALA A 226 -3.37 0.17 10.77
CA ALA A 226 -2.13 -0.60 10.65
C ALA A 226 -1.03 0.21 9.95
N VAL A 227 -1.38 0.92 8.87
CA VAL A 227 -0.43 1.82 8.18
C VAL A 227 0.01 2.95 9.09
N LEU A 228 -0.91 3.61 9.82
CA LEU A 228 -0.58 4.66 10.78
C LEU A 228 0.29 4.15 11.95
N PHE A 229 0.00 2.96 12.46
CA PHE A 229 0.84 2.32 13.47
C PHE A 229 2.29 2.16 12.99
N LEU A 230 2.48 1.62 11.78
CA LEU A 230 3.80 1.43 11.19
C LEU A 230 4.49 2.75 10.83
N ALA A 231 3.73 3.77 10.43
CA ALA A 231 4.24 5.11 10.17
C ALA A 231 4.78 5.79 11.45
N ASN A 232 4.08 5.66 12.56
CA ASN A 232 4.34 6.42 13.79
C ASN A 232 5.17 5.65 14.84
N THR A 233 5.38 4.32 14.68
CA THR A 233 6.12 3.51 15.67
C THR A 233 7.59 3.42 15.29
N SER A 234 8.45 4.16 15.98
CA SER A 234 9.87 4.34 15.64
C SER A 234 10.74 3.08 15.78
N SER A 235 10.33 2.13 16.61
CA SER A 235 11.08 0.89 16.88
C SER A 235 10.71 -0.30 15.98
N VAL A 236 9.81 -0.09 14.99
CA VAL A 236 9.35 -1.15 14.09
C VAL A 236 9.92 -0.95 12.68
N THR A 237 10.73 -1.90 12.21
CA THR A 237 11.24 -1.99 10.85
C THR A 237 11.39 -3.44 10.41
N GLY A 238 11.25 -3.73 9.12
CA GLY A 238 11.38 -5.07 8.53
C GLY A 238 10.19 -6.01 8.78
N THR A 239 9.12 -5.53 9.43
CA THR A 239 7.95 -6.37 9.71
C THR A 239 7.01 -6.47 8.53
N ILE A 240 6.35 -7.62 8.40
CA ILE A 240 5.19 -7.83 7.55
C ILE A 240 4.02 -8.13 8.49
N LEU A 241 3.12 -7.17 8.60
CA LEU A 241 1.91 -7.31 9.42
C LEU A 241 0.80 -7.97 8.59
N TYR A 242 0.47 -9.21 8.90
CA TYR A 242 -0.67 -9.88 8.31
C TYR A 242 -1.97 -9.36 8.91
N LEU A 243 -2.80 -8.74 8.06
CA LEU A 243 -4.11 -8.21 8.43
C LEU A 243 -5.17 -8.91 7.55
N ASP A 244 -5.34 -10.21 7.73
CA ASP A 244 -6.01 -11.10 6.79
C ASP A 244 -7.00 -12.08 7.43
N SER A 245 -7.44 -11.78 8.65
CA SER A 245 -8.35 -12.63 9.43
C SER A 245 -7.86 -14.06 9.63
N GLY A 246 -6.53 -14.25 9.63
CA GLY A 246 -5.86 -15.53 9.81
C GLY A 246 -5.73 -16.35 8.51
N MET A 247 -6.04 -15.78 7.35
CA MET A 247 -5.94 -16.47 6.06
C MET A 247 -4.56 -17.09 5.81
N HIS A 248 -3.49 -16.41 6.22
CA HIS A 248 -2.10 -16.88 6.04
C HIS A 248 -1.79 -18.16 6.83
N LEU A 249 -2.55 -18.48 7.89
CA LEU A 249 -2.34 -19.68 8.73
C LEU A 249 -2.98 -20.95 8.14
N GLN A 250 -3.88 -20.78 7.15
CA GLN A 250 -4.53 -21.92 6.54
C GLN A 250 -3.55 -22.69 5.65
N LYS A 251 -3.57 -24.02 5.71
CA LYS A 251 -2.83 -24.86 4.77
C LYS A 251 -3.32 -24.59 3.35
N SER A 252 -2.41 -24.59 2.37
CA SER A 252 -2.79 -24.60 0.96
C SER A 252 -3.67 -25.83 0.72
N ASP A 253 -4.91 -25.66 0.24
CA ASP A 253 -5.76 -26.78 -0.16
C ASP A 253 -5.14 -27.46 -1.40
N THR A 254 -4.20 -28.36 -1.15
CA THR A 254 -3.66 -29.24 -2.19
C THR A 254 -4.61 -30.41 -2.40
N GLY A 255 -5.82 -30.17 -2.92
CA GLY A 255 -6.68 -31.30 -3.19
C GLY A 255 -8.12 -31.09 -3.55
N GLU A 256 -8.75 -29.97 -3.26
CA GLU A 256 -10.10 -29.73 -3.76
C GLU A 256 -10.05 -28.91 -5.06
N LYS A 257 -10.53 -29.51 -6.14
CA LYS A 257 -10.70 -28.82 -7.42
C LYS A 257 -11.45 -27.52 -7.18
N SER A 258 -10.79 -26.41 -7.42
CA SER A 258 -11.40 -25.09 -7.44
C SER A 258 -12.68 -25.16 -8.28
N THR A 259 -13.81 -25.12 -7.62
CA THR A 259 -15.09 -24.95 -8.30
C THR A 259 -15.02 -23.59 -8.98
N ARG A 260 -14.98 -23.62 -10.30
CA ARG A 260 -14.90 -22.44 -11.18
C ARG A 260 -16.00 -21.45 -10.78
N LEU A 261 -15.62 -20.25 -10.45
CA LEU A 261 -16.46 -19.05 -10.43
C LEU A 261 -16.27 -18.29 -11.72
#